data_65893cc51d60ccab86424410dc8142c9
#
_entry.id   65893cc51d60ccab86424410dc8142c9
#
_cell.length_a   1.000
_cell.length_b   1.000
_cell.length_c   1.000
_cell.angle_alpha   90.00
_cell.angle_beta   90.00
_cell.angle_gamma   90.00
#
_symmetry.space_group_name_H-M   'P 1'
#
loop_
_entity.id
_entity.type
_entity.pdbx_description
1 polymer ?
#
loop_
_entity_poly.entity_id
_entity_poly.type
_entity_poly.pdbx_seq_one_letter_code
_entity_poly.pdbx_strand_id
1 'polypeptide(L)'
;RHKLKADFLEYYRRQLRKPDQKWDFVYHHFYNFVHGKCTFEEIDIDLCNKFREYLLNAKQLRRDGHISKNSASGYWSTFRGLLKILYRNRLIKTNINDFLDKIETEDTPKDYLSVEELYKLAETPCKKPILKTAALFSCLTSLRISDILSLQWHEIIDFAAGGKCVHTITQKTKTEDIIPISDEALQLIGYSPEKTGLVFKGLKRSWTQQPMKEWIREAGITKNITFHSYRRTYATLQGAAGTDIRTIQSNMAHKSITTTQRYMKVVDSNKREASNRISLIRK
;
A
#
# COMPACT_ATOMS: atom_id res chain seq x y z
N ARG A 1 17.10 9.34 -39.31
CA ARG A 1 17.94 10.40 -38.68
C ARG A 1 17.10 11.50 -38.02
N HIS A 2 15.99 11.99 -38.63
CA HIS A 2 15.17 13.08 -38.05
C HIS A 2 14.52 12.72 -36.68
N LYS A 3 14.10 11.49 -36.44
CA LYS A 3 13.45 11.07 -35.17
C LYS A 3 14.42 11.06 -33.98
N LEU A 4 15.70 10.87 -34.16
CA LEU A 4 16.69 10.79 -33.05
C LEU A 4 17.04 12.19 -32.48
N LYS A 5 16.92 13.24 -33.30
CA LYS A 5 17.13 14.64 -32.88
C LYS A 5 15.87 15.29 -32.32
N ALA A 6 14.75 14.57 -32.27
CA ALA A 6 13.50 15.07 -31.69
C ALA A 6 13.64 15.20 -30.15
N ASP A 7 12.88 16.13 -29.60
CA ASP A 7 12.87 16.41 -28.17
C ASP A 7 12.24 15.26 -27.38
N PHE A 8 13.05 14.62 -26.55
CA PHE A 8 12.61 13.54 -25.66
C PHE A 8 11.69 14.04 -24.54
N LEU A 9 11.95 15.23 -24.00
CA LEU A 9 11.14 15.80 -22.92
C LEU A 9 9.73 16.11 -23.39
N GLU A 10 9.57 16.62 -24.61
CA GLU A 10 8.26 16.85 -25.23
C GLU A 10 7.51 15.51 -25.40
N TYR A 11 8.20 14.49 -25.92
CA TYR A 11 7.63 13.15 -26.01
C TYR A 11 7.20 12.62 -24.63
N TYR A 12 8.06 12.71 -23.62
CA TYR A 12 7.77 12.26 -22.27
C TYR A 12 6.53 12.98 -21.72
N ARG A 13 6.47 14.30 -21.85
CA ARG A 13 5.34 15.12 -21.40
C ARG A 13 4.03 14.68 -22.06
N ARG A 14 4.04 14.32 -23.34
CA ARG A 14 2.86 13.78 -24.05
C ARG A 14 2.42 12.41 -23.53
N GLN A 15 3.31 11.62 -22.93
CA GLN A 15 2.97 10.35 -22.28
C GLN A 15 2.29 10.52 -20.91
N LEU A 16 2.32 11.70 -20.31
CA LEU A 16 1.62 12.04 -19.08
C LEU A 16 0.10 12.17 -19.33
N ARG A 17 -0.54 11.08 -19.75
CA ARG A 17 -1.96 11.05 -20.18
C ARG A 17 -2.99 11.33 -19.09
N LYS A 18 -2.59 11.23 -17.82
CA LYS A 18 -3.37 11.57 -16.61
C LYS A 18 -2.38 12.13 -15.62
N PRO A 19 -2.80 12.97 -14.68
CA PRO A 19 -1.97 13.38 -13.56
C PRO A 19 -1.70 12.16 -12.66
N ASP A 20 -0.93 11.20 -13.17
CA ASP A 20 -0.29 10.20 -12.35
C ASP A 20 0.87 10.89 -11.68
N GLN A 21 0.65 11.25 -10.45
CA GLN A 21 1.58 12.00 -9.62
C GLN A 21 3.01 11.45 -9.67
N LYS A 22 3.17 10.13 -9.84
CA LYS A 22 4.48 9.48 -9.89
C LYS A 22 5.22 9.74 -11.20
N TRP A 23 4.54 9.63 -12.33
CA TRP A 23 5.09 9.93 -13.65
C TRP A 23 5.50 11.40 -13.77
N ASP A 24 4.68 12.29 -13.23
CA ASP A 24 4.92 13.72 -13.18
C ASP A 24 6.17 14.06 -12.33
N PHE A 25 6.30 13.46 -11.14
CA PHE A 25 7.50 13.62 -10.33
C PHE A 25 8.77 13.14 -11.04
N VAL A 26 8.72 11.99 -11.72
CA VAL A 26 9.86 11.46 -12.47
C VAL A 26 10.22 12.37 -13.63
N TYR A 27 9.22 12.91 -14.34
CA TYR A 27 9.43 13.89 -15.40
C TYR A 27 10.16 15.13 -14.88
N HIS A 28 9.70 15.72 -13.78
CA HIS A 28 10.34 16.91 -13.21
C HIS A 28 11.76 16.65 -12.70
N HIS A 29 12.01 15.50 -12.09
CA HIS A 29 13.36 15.11 -11.71
C HIS A 29 14.26 14.94 -12.92
N PHE A 30 13.79 14.31 -13.97
CA PHE A 30 14.56 14.14 -15.20
C PHE A 30 14.80 15.48 -15.91
N TYR A 31 13.76 16.33 -15.99
CA TYR A 31 13.86 17.69 -16.55
C TYR A 31 14.94 18.51 -15.85
N ASN A 32 14.95 18.51 -14.51
CA ASN A 32 15.97 19.21 -13.72
C ASN A 32 17.37 18.64 -13.93
N PHE A 33 17.48 17.31 -14.02
CA PHE A 33 18.75 16.61 -14.25
C PHE A 33 19.39 16.96 -15.59
N VAL A 34 18.59 17.04 -16.67
CA VAL A 34 19.06 17.37 -18.02
C VAL A 34 18.98 18.87 -18.33
N HIS A 35 18.72 19.72 -17.32
CA HIS A 35 18.61 21.18 -17.47
C HIS A 35 17.62 21.63 -18.56
N GLY A 36 16.52 20.89 -18.70
CA GLY A 36 15.42 21.22 -19.60
C GLY A 36 15.66 20.91 -21.08
N LYS A 37 16.71 20.17 -21.44
CA LYS A 37 17.01 19.79 -22.83
C LYS A 37 17.50 18.34 -22.88
N CYS A 38 16.87 17.53 -23.73
CA CYS A 38 17.31 16.16 -24.00
C CYS A 38 16.67 15.66 -25.30
N THR A 39 17.47 15.13 -26.18
CA THR A 39 17.04 14.46 -27.42
C THR A 39 16.99 12.94 -27.22
N PHE A 40 16.35 12.21 -28.14
CA PHE A 40 16.36 10.75 -28.10
C PHE A 40 17.77 10.17 -28.33
N GLU A 41 18.65 10.89 -29.05
CA GLU A 41 20.02 10.45 -29.31
C GLU A 41 20.88 10.46 -28.04
N GLU A 42 20.56 11.35 -27.09
CA GLU A 42 21.26 11.45 -25.81
C GLU A 42 20.80 10.40 -24.79
N ILE A 43 19.70 9.69 -25.07
CA ILE A 43 19.21 8.62 -24.19
C ILE A 43 20.08 7.36 -24.39
N ASP A 44 21.13 7.26 -23.64
CA ASP A 44 22.06 6.15 -23.63
C ASP A 44 22.22 5.54 -22.20
N ILE A 45 23.06 4.52 -22.08
CA ILE A 45 23.31 3.82 -20.81
C ILE A 45 24.00 4.76 -19.81
N ASP A 46 24.92 5.60 -20.25
CA ASP A 46 25.67 6.51 -19.39
C ASP A 46 24.78 7.59 -18.80
N LEU A 47 23.96 8.27 -19.64
CA LEU A 47 22.97 9.25 -19.17
C LEU A 47 21.98 8.62 -18.17
N CYS A 48 21.51 7.41 -18.46
CA CYS A 48 20.57 6.70 -17.59
C CYS A 48 21.22 6.36 -16.23
N ASN A 49 22.46 5.90 -16.19
CA ASN A 49 23.18 5.65 -14.95
C ASN A 49 23.44 6.94 -14.16
N LYS A 50 23.81 8.03 -14.82
CA LYS A 50 23.94 9.34 -14.18
C LYS A 50 22.61 9.83 -13.58
N PHE A 51 21.51 9.60 -14.28
CA PHE A 51 20.17 9.93 -13.72
C PHE A 51 19.82 9.04 -12.52
N ARG A 52 20.20 7.76 -12.54
CA ARG A 52 20.05 6.86 -11.39
C ARG A 52 20.79 7.41 -10.15
N GLU A 53 22.04 7.83 -10.31
CA GLU A 53 22.82 8.43 -9.22
C GLU A 53 22.25 9.79 -8.76
N TYR A 54 21.77 10.60 -9.70
CA TYR A 54 21.04 11.82 -9.37
C TYR A 54 19.84 11.54 -8.47
N LEU A 55 19.03 10.52 -8.79
CA LEU A 55 17.84 10.17 -7.99
C LEU A 55 18.19 9.75 -6.57
N LEU A 56 19.33 9.11 -6.33
CA LEU A 56 19.77 8.71 -4.99
C LEU A 56 20.06 9.92 -4.09
N ASN A 57 20.40 11.07 -4.67
CA ASN A 57 20.78 12.29 -3.97
C ASN A 57 19.78 13.45 -4.22
N ALA A 58 18.68 13.21 -4.91
CA ALA A 58 17.75 14.25 -5.32
C ALA A 58 16.99 14.87 -4.14
N LYS A 59 16.79 16.19 -4.18
CA LYS A 59 15.90 16.89 -3.26
C LYS A 59 14.43 16.63 -3.61
N GLN A 60 13.56 16.72 -2.62
CA GLN A 60 12.13 16.68 -2.85
C GLN A 60 11.66 17.91 -3.64
N LEU A 61 10.75 17.72 -4.60
CA LEU A 61 10.25 18.81 -5.45
C LEU A 61 9.31 19.79 -4.74
N ARG A 62 8.69 19.37 -3.64
CA ARG A 62 7.63 20.15 -2.96
C ARG A 62 7.88 20.40 -1.48
N ARG A 63 8.94 19.86 -0.92
CA ARG A 63 9.28 19.95 0.51
C ARG A 63 10.80 20.01 0.66
N ASP A 64 11.26 20.50 1.78
CA ASP A 64 12.67 20.42 2.13
C ASP A 64 13.11 18.98 2.37
N GLY A 65 14.39 18.72 2.13
CA GLY A 65 15.01 17.41 2.31
C GLY A 65 15.17 16.60 1.02
N HIS A 66 15.76 15.42 1.17
CA HIS A 66 16.01 14.50 0.06
C HIS A 66 14.88 13.49 -0.10
N ILE A 67 14.73 12.92 -1.28
CA ILE A 67 13.82 11.80 -1.48
C ILE A 67 14.39 10.56 -0.79
N SER A 68 13.51 9.71 -0.24
CA SER A 68 13.94 8.44 0.35
C SER A 68 14.46 7.49 -0.73
N LYS A 69 15.37 6.56 -0.37
CA LYS A 69 15.88 5.53 -1.27
C LYS A 69 14.75 4.70 -1.90
N ASN A 70 13.69 4.41 -1.14
CA ASN A 70 12.50 3.72 -1.66
C ASN A 70 11.73 4.57 -2.68
N SER A 71 11.67 5.89 -2.51
CA SER A 71 11.11 6.81 -3.51
C SER A 71 11.97 6.85 -4.77
N ALA A 72 13.29 6.96 -4.61
CA ALA A 72 14.25 6.91 -5.71
C ALA A 72 14.11 5.60 -6.52
N SER A 73 14.05 4.44 -5.84
CA SER A 73 13.81 3.13 -6.46
C SER A 73 12.48 3.12 -7.24
N GLY A 74 11.43 3.68 -6.66
CA GLY A 74 10.14 3.79 -7.31
C GLY A 74 10.16 4.70 -8.54
N TYR A 75 10.85 5.84 -8.49
CA TYR A 75 11.00 6.77 -9.62
C TYR A 75 11.85 6.14 -10.72
N TRP A 76 12.97 5.52 -10.35
CA TRP A 76 13.81 4.77 -11.26
C TRP A 76 13.06 3.67 -12.00
N SER A 77 12.27 2.87 -11.29
CA SER A 77 11.42 1.83 -11.89
C SER A 77 10.42 2.41 -12.89
N THR A 78 9.84 3.59 -12.60
CA THR A 78 8.93 4.29 -13.52
C THR A 78 9.67 4.78 -14.77
N PHE A 79 10.85 5.36 -14.63
CA PHE A 79 11.68 5.79 -15.77
C PHE A 79 12.11 4.60 -16.64
N ARG A 80 12.54 3.49 -16.03
CA ARG A 80 12.83 2.25 -16.75
C ARG A 80 11.61 1.70 -17.52
N GLY A 81 10.41 1.90 -16.97
CA GLY A 81 9.14 1.61 -17.67
C GLY A 81 8.98 2.44 -18.94
N LEU A 82 9.34 3.72 -18.89
CA LEU A 82 9.35 4.58 -20.07
C LEU A 82 10.37 4.09 -21.13
N LEU A 83 11.60 3.75 -20.71
CA LEU A 83 12.61 3.21 -21.63
C LEU A 83 12.11 1.95 -22.37
N LYS A 84 11.37 1.07 -21.68
CA LYS A 84 10.73 -0.09 -22.32
C LYS A 84 9.71 0.33 -23.39
N ILE A 85 8.93 1.37 -23.13
CA ILE A 85 7.97 1.91 -24.10
C ILE A 85 8.71 2.46 -25.32
N LEU A 86 9.80 3.19 -25.10
CA LEU A 86 10.63 3.74 -26.20
C LEU A 86 11.18 2.62 -27.10
N TYR A 87 11.71 1.57 -26.49
CA TYR A 87 12.25 0.43 -27.23
C TYR A 87 11.14 -0.30 -28.01
N ARG A 88 10.01 -0.60 -27.39
CA ARG A 88 8.86 -1.23 -28.07
C ARG A 88 8.33 -0.41 -29.23
N ASN A 89 8.34 0.91 -29.11
CA ASN A 89 7.91 1.84 -30.14
C ASN A 89 9.01 2.14 -31.18
N ARG A 90 10.16 1.47 -31.10
CA ARG A 90 11.31 1.65 -32.00
C ARG A 90 11.83 3.09 -32.05
N LEU A 91 11.70 3.82 -30.95
CA LEU A 91 12.24 5.18 -30.79
C LEU A 91 13.70 5.18 -30.36
N ILE A 92 14.13 4.13 -29.68
CA ILE A 92 15.53 3.80 -29.39
C ILE A 92 15.85 2.43 -29.99
N LYS A 93 17.11 2.23 -30.40
CA LYS A 93 17.53 1.01 -31.11
C LYS A 93 17.84 -0.17 -30.17
N THR A 94 18.36 0.13 -29.01
CA THR A 94 18.82 -0.87 -28.03
C THR A 94 17.89 -0.87 -26.81
N ASN A 95 17.64 -2.06 -26.24
CA ASN A 95 16.96 -2.18 -24.96
C ASN A 95 17.91 -1.78 -23.83
N ILE A 96 18.00 -0.49 -23.55
CA ILE A 96 18.88 0.07 -22.52
C ILE A 96 18.65 -0.59 -21.16
N ASN A 97 17.42 -1.04 -20.86
CA ASN A 97 17.10 -1.68 -19.57
C ASN A 97 17.89 -2.95 -19.25
N ASP A 98 18.43 -3.64 -20.26
CA ASP A 98 19.21 -4.86 -20.06
C ASP A 98 20.58 -4.58 -19.43
N PHE A 99 21.03 -3.32 -19.49
CA PHE A 99 22.30 -2.83 -18.99
C PHE A 99 22.18 -1.95 -17.74
N LEU A 100 20.97 -1.78 -17.21
CA LEU A 100 20.70 -0.90 -16.06
C LEU A 100 20.38 -1.67 -14.80
N ASP A 101 21.13 -1.40 -13.74
CA ASP A 101 20.86 -1.95 -12.42
C ASP A 101 19.60 -1.35 -11.78
N LYS A 102 19.01 -2.09 -10.85
CA LYS A 102 17.94 -1.59 -10.00
C LYS A 102 18.53 -0.71 -8.89
N ILE A 103 17.70 0.17 -8.35
CA ILE A 103 17.98 0.77 -7.05
C ILE A 103 17.36 -0.15 -6.01
N GLU A 104 18.17 -0.74 -5.16
CA GLU A 104 17.73 -1.61 -4.08
C GLU A 104 16.90 -0.83 -3.07
N THR A 105 15.81 -1.44 -2.63
CA THR A 105 14.93 -0.86 -1.61
C THR A 105 15.42 -1.19 -0.22
N GLU A 106 15.20 -0.27 0.71
CA GLU A 106 15.41 -0.52 2.14
C GLU A 106 14.12 -1.04 2.76
N ASP A 107 14.25 -2.10 3.56
CA ASP A 107 13.13 -2.59 4.36
C ASP A 107 13.00 -1.69 5.59
N THR A 108 12.09 -0.72 5.50
CA THR A 108 11.76 0.16 6.62
C THR A 108 10.68 -0.49 7.47
N PRO A 109 10.97 -0.77 8.76
CA PRO A 109 9.93 -1.22 9.68
C PRO A 109 8.73 -0.28 9.65
N LYS A 110 7.56 -0.84 9.55
CA LYS A 110 6.34 -0.05 9.49
C LYS A 110 5.49 -0.35 10.72
N ASP A 111 5.07 0.69 11.40
CA ASP A 111 4.34 0.58 12.65
C ASP A 111 2.98 -0.12 12.50
N TYR A 112 2.63 -0.86 13.53
CA TYR A 112 1.33 -1.48 13.77
C TYR A 112 0.99 -1.37 15.26
N LEU A 113 -0.27 -1.57 15.63
CA LEU A 113 -0.72 -1.53 17.02
C LEU A 113 -0.51 -2.89 17.70
N SER A 114 -0.02 -2.89 18.94
CA SER A 114 -0.14 -4.05 19.80
C SER A 114 -1.59 -4.23 20.24
N VAL A 115 -1.90 -5.36 20.90
CA VAL A 115 -3.24 -5.60 21.44
C VAL A 115 -3.60 -4.53 22.47
N GLU A 116 -2.68 -4.18 23.36
CA GLU A 116 -2.87 -3.15 24.39
C GLU A 116 -3.08 -1.76 23.78
N GLU A 117 -2.33 -1.42 22.73
CA GLU A 117 -2.50 -0.17 22.02
C GLU A 117 -3.84 -0.12 21.26
N LEU A 118 -4.29 -1.26 20.73
CA LEU A 118 -5.59 -1.36 20.07
C LEU A 118 -6.74 -1.14 21.08
N TYR A 119 -6.66 -1.72 22.27
CA TYR A 119 -7.62 -1.48 23.36
C TYR A 119 -7.64 0.00 23.77
N LYS A 120 -6.47 0.59 24.06
CA LYS A 120 -6.38 2.03 24.39
C LYS A 120 -7.01 2.90 23.32
N LEU A 121 -6.75 2.60 22.04
CA LEU A 121 -7.32 3.33 20.93
C LEU A 121 -8.85 3.16 20.86
N ALA A 122 -9.34 1.95 21.10
CA ALA A 122 -10.78 1.66 21.13
C ALA A 122 -11.50 2.37 22.27
N GLU A 123 -10.89 2.53 23.44
CA GLU A 123 -11.45 3.24 24.58
C GLU A 123 -11.39 4.76 24.42
N THR A 124 -10.36 5.28 23.71
CA THR A 124 -10.16 6.73 23.58
C THR A 124 -11.28 7.38 22.75
N PRO A 125 -11.95 8.43 23.27
CA PRO A 125 -12.92 9.20 22.48
C PRO A 125 -12.31 9.79 21.22
N CYS A 126 -13.05 9.82 20.13
CA CYS A 126 -12.63 10.40 18.86
C CYS A 126 -13.59 11.51 18.44
N LYS A 127 -13.08 12.71 18.12
CA LYS A 127 -13.86 13.84 17.60
C LYS A 127 -14.66 13.52 16.33
N LYS A 128 -14.27 12.44 15.65
CA LYS A 128 -14.93 11.92 14.45
C LYS A 128 -15.33 10.45 14.69
N PRO A 129 -16.48 10.16 15.30
CA PRO A 129 -16.86 8.78 15.68
C PRO A 129 -16.78 7.79 14.52
N ILE A 130 -17.26 8.18 13.34
CA ILE A 130 -17.22 7.32 12.15
C ILE A 130 -15.77 6.99 11.67
N LEU A 131 -14.79 7.87 11.92
CA LEU A 131 -13.40 7.58 11.66
C LEU A 131 -12.89 6.50 12.62
N LYS A 132 -13.23 6.59 13.91
CA LYS A 132 -12.89 5.57 14.92
C LYS A 132 -13.48 4.22 14.52
N THR A 133 -14.78 4.17 14.22
CA THR A 133 -15.47 2.95 13.75
C THR A 133 -14.77 2.35 12.51
N ALA A 134 -14.44 3.17 11.51
CA ALA A 134 -13.77 2.73 10.30
C ALA A 134 -12.35 2.20 10.55
N ALA A 135 -11.59 2.83 11.45
CA ALA A 135 -10.25 2.42 11.81
C ALA A 135 -10.26 1.06 12.55
N LEU A 136 -11.11 0.91 13.55
CA LEU A 136 -11.28 -0.35 14.30
C LEU A 136 -11.82 -1.46 13.39
N PHE A 137 -12.78 -1.15 12.52
CA PHE A 137 -13.28 -2.09 11.52
C PHE A 137 -12.17 -2.57 10.58
N SER A 138 -11.24 -1.68 10.17
CA SER A 138 -10.07 -2.08 9.39
C SER A 138 -9.12 -3.00 10.17
N CYS A 139 -8.99 -2.83 11.49
CA CYS A 139 -8.23 -3.75 12.34
C CYS A 139 -8.86 -5.15 12.44
N LEU A 140 -10.19 -5.25 12.31
CA LEU A 140 -10.92 -6.51 12.43
C LEU A 140 -11.12 -7.22 11.08
N THR A 141 -11.08 -6.49 9.96
CA THR A 141 -11.41 -7.03 8.61
C THR A 141 -10.28 -6.92 7.61
N SER A 142 -9.21 -6.24 7.93
CA SER A 142 -8.11 -5.91 7.01
C SER A 142 -8.47 -4.99 5.83
N LEU A 143 -9.69 -4.49 5.70
CA LEU A 143 -10.11 -3.65 4.57
C LEU A 143 -9.27 -2.38 4.44
N ARG A 144 -8.96 -2.01 3.20
CA ARG A 144 -8.24 -0.75 2.90
C ARG A 144 -9.18 0.43 3.05
N ILE A 145 -8.62 1.62 3.29
CA ILE A 145 -9.43 2.86 3.34
C ILE A 145 -10.26 3.08 2.07
N SER A 146 -9.76 2.69 0.89
CA SER A 146 -10.53 2.76 -0.36
C SER A 146 -11.78 1.90 -0.31
N ASP A 147 -11.64 0.68 0.21
CA ASP A 147 -12.71 -0.30 0.28
C ASP A 147 -13.75 0.13 1.33
N ILE A 148 -13.29 0.61 2.48
CA ILE A 148 -14.14 1.15 3.55
C ILE A 148 -14.96 2.37 3.08
N LEU A 149 -14.36 3.29 2.31
CA LEU A 149 -15.04 4.46 1.78
C LEU A 149 -16.14 4.14 0.78
N SER A 150 -16.05 3.02 0.10
CA SER A 150 -17.03 2.57 -0.91
C SER A 150 -17.93 1.45 -0.42
N LEU A 151 -17.67 0.84 0.75
CA LEU A 151 -18.42 -0.31 1.25
C LEU A 151 -19.90 0.02 1.42
N GLN A 152 -20.75 -0.81 0.83
CA GLN A 152 -22.20 -0.70 0.91
C GLN A 152 -22.80 -1.83 1.74
N TRP A 153 -23.95 -1.58 2.37
CA TRP A 153 -24.62 -2.57 3.21
C TRP A 153 -24.98 -3.85 2.45
N HIS A 154 -25.36 -3.77 1.19
CA HIS A 154 -25.70 -4.92 0.36
C HIS A 154 -24.50 -5.81 0.00
N GLU A 155 -23.26 -5.32 0.19
CA GLU A 155 -22.03 -6.11 0.01
C GLU A 155 -21.72 -6.97 1.24
N ILE A 156 -22.47 -6.79 2.35
CA ILE A 156 -22.38 -7.65 3.54
C ILE A 156 -23.44 -8.73 3.41
N ILE A 157 -23.00 -9.92 3.00
CA ILE A 157 -23.87 -11.05 2.69
C ILE A 157 -23.59 -12.24 3.62
N ASP A 158 -24.45 -13.26 3.55
CA ASP A 158 -24.21 -14.51 4.30
C ASP A 158 -22.97 -15.22 3.78
N PHE A 159 -22.15 -15.70 4.73
CA PHE A 159 -20.96 -16.46 4.40
C PHE A 159 -21.28 -17.97 4.42
N ALA A 160 -20.82 -18.70 3.42
CA ALA A 160 -21.15 -20.13 3.28
C ALA A 160 -20.72 -20.99 4.48
N ALA A 161 -19.67 -20.60 5.20
CA ALA A 161 -19.20 -21.26 6.41
C ALA A 161 -19.89 -20.76 7.70
N GLY A 162 -20.92 -19.94 7.56
CA GLY A 162 -21.65 -19.31 8.66
C GLY A 162 -21.19 -17.87 8.96
N GLY A 163 -22.10 -17.07 9.54
CA GLY A 163 -21.86 -15.63 9.77
C GLY A 163 -21.99 -14.78 8.53
N LYS A 164 -21.31 -13.63 8.51
CA LYS A 164 -21.35 -12.65 7.41
C LYS A 164 -19.97 -12.44 6.80
N CYS A 165 -19.94 -12.02 5.55
CA CYS A 165 -18.72 -11.62 4.85
C CYS A 165 -18.96 -10.34 4.03
N VAL A 166 -17.88 -9.62 3.78
CA VAL A 166 -17.86 -8.59 2.73
C VAL A 166 -17.56 -9.27 1.42
N HIS A 167 -18.45 -9.11 0.45
CA HIS A 167 -18.25 -9.54 -0.92
C HIS A 167 -18.04 -8.32 -1.80
N THR A 168 -16.80 -8.09 -2.20
CA THR A 168 -16.46 -6.95 -3.06
C THR A 168 -15.82 -7.41 -4.36
N ILE A 169 -16.08 -6.65 -5.41
CA ILE A 169 -15.37 -6.81 -6.69
C ILE A 169 -14.32 -5.70 -6.76
N THR A 170 -13.05 -6.07 -6.62
CA THR A 170 -11.96 -5.10 -6.70
C THR A 170 -11.94 -4.42 -8.06
N GLN A 171 -12.24 -3.13 -8.11
CA GLN A 171 -12.36 -2.34 -9.35
C GLN A 171 -11.12 -2.44 -10.25
N LYS A 172 -9.94 -2.53 -9.64
CA LYS A 172 -8.65 -2.52 -10.35
C LYS A 172 -8.30 -3.87 -11.00
N THR A 173 -8.76 -4.98 -10.46
CA THR A 173 -8.34 -6.33 -10.88
C THR A 173 -9.49 -7.23 -11.32
N LYS A 174 -10.74 -6.77 -11.19
CA LYS A 174 -11.95 -7.56 -11.45
C LYS A 174 -11.99 -8.91 -10.70
N THR A 175 -11.24 -9.01 -9.57
CA THR A 175 -11.26 -10.20 -8.70
C THR A 175 -12.34 -10.03 -7.65
N GLU A 176 -13.08 -11.09 -7.41
CA GLU A 176 -13.98 -11.19 -6.27
C GLU A 176 -13.16 -11.48 -5.02
N ASP A 177 -13.36 -10.66 -4.00
CA ASP A 177 -12.76 -10.83 -2.70
C ASP A 177 -13.87 -11.08 -1.68
N ILE A 178 -13.83 -12.23 -1.01
CA ILE A 178 -14.75 -12.61 0.08
C ILE A 178 -13.98 -12.53 1.38
N ILE A 179 -14.35 -11.58 2.24
CA ILE A 179 -13.67 -11.32 3.51
C ILE A 179 -14.64 -11.60 4.66
N PRO A 180 -14.46 -12.67 5.43
CA PRO A 180 -15.28 -12.95 6.59
C PRO A 180 -15.25 -11.79 7.60
N ILE A 181 -16.39 -11.50 8.21
CA ILE A 181 -16.56 -10.45 9.23
C ILE A 181 -16.87 -11.14 10.56
N SER A 182 -16.14 -10.76 11.62
CA SER A 182 -16.45 -11.23 12.97
C SER A 182 -17.72 -10.57 13.51
N ASP A 183 -18.38 -11.23 14.48
CA ASP A 183 -19.56 -10.69 15.15
C ASP A 183 -19.25 -9.35 15.84
N GLU A 184 -18.06 -9.19 16.41
CA GLU A 184 -17.60 -7.92 16.97
C GLU A 184 -17.54 -6.81 15.91
N ALA A 185 -17.03 -7.13 14.71
CA ALA A 185 -16.98 -6.14 13.62
C ALA A 185 -18.38 -5.76 13.11
N LEU A 186 -19.31 -6.73 13.07
CA LEU A 186 -20.73 -6.47 12.74
C LEU A 186 -21.39 -5.57 13.80
N GLN A 187 -21.15 -5.87 15.08
CA GLN A 187 -21.65 -5.07 16.19
C GLN A 187 -21.07 -3.64 16.14
N LEU A 188 -19.78 -3.50 15.87
CA LEU A 188 -19.08 -2.22 15.78
C LEU A 188 -19.71 -1.28 14.74
N ILE A 189 -20.12 -1.80 13.58
CA ILE A 189 -20.80 -1.01 12.53
C ILE A 189 -22.30 -0.93 12.74
N GLY A 190 -22.84 -1.60 13.76
CA GLY A 190 -24.28 -1.69 14.01
C GLY A 190 -25.01 -2.33 12.84
N TYR A 191 -24.55 -3.50 12.39
CA TYR A 191 -25.16 -4.19 11.26
C TYR A 191 -26.66 -4.40 11.44
N SER A 192 -27.43 -4.15 10.37
CA SER A 192 -28.83 -4.52 10.26
C SER A 192 -29.14 -4.81 8.79
N PRO A 193 -29.90 -5.87 8.48
CA PRO A 193 -30.22 -6.26 7.10
C PRO A 193 -31.05 -5.23 6.35
N GLU A 194 -31.71 -4.32 7.08
CA GLU A 194 -32.57 -3.27 6.50
C GLU A 194 -31.79 -2.02 6.05
N LYS A 195 -30.53 -1.90 6.45
CA LYS A 195 -29.70 -0.75 6.10
C LYS A 195 -29.32 -0.75 4.64
N THR A 196 -29.32 0.43 4.03
CA THR A 196 -28.97 0.65 2.62
C THR A 196 -27.94 1.73 2.45
N GLY A 197 -27.29 1.77 1.29
CA GLY A 197 -26.27 2.75 0.96
C GLY A 197 -24.91 2.44 1.62
N LEU A 198 -24.11 3.47 1.83
CA LEU A 198 -22.76 3.35 2.38
C LEU A 198 -22.76 2.99 3.87
N VAL A 199 -21.95 2.00 4.25
CA VAL A 199 -21.74 1.61 5.66
C VAL A 199 -21.11 2.76 6.45
N PHE A 200 -20.11 3.43 5.89
CA PHE A 200 -19.40 4.55 6.51
C PHE A 200 -19.80 5.89 5.89
N LYS A 201 -21.13 6.14 5.79
CA LYS A 201 -21.67 7.37 5.21
C LYS A 201 -21.14 8.60 5.95
N GLY A 202 -20.52 9.54 5.21
CA GLY A 202 -19.94 10.76 5.74
C GLY A 202 -18.47 10.68 6.14
N LEU A 203 -17.84 9.49 6.10
CA LEU A 203 -16.40 9.37 6.28
C LEU A 203 -15.64 10.09 5.15
N LYS A 204 -14.66 10.92 5.52
CA LYS A 204 -13.83 11.65 4.55
C LYS A 204 -12.39 11.12 4.56
N ARG A 205 -11.82 10.88 3.39
CA ARG A 205 -10.42 10.45 3.26
C ARG A 205 -9.44 11.43 3.94
N SER A 206 -9.71 12.73 3.93
CA SER A 206 -8.88 13.75 4.59
C SER A 206 -8.76 13.54 6.10
N TRP A 207 -9.75 12.89 6.73
CA TRP A 207 -9.72 12.61 8.17
C TRP A 207 -8.68 11.56 8.57
N THR A 208 -8.16 10.77 7.63
CA THR A 208 -7.04 9.86 7.86
C THR A 208 -5.68 10.57 8.01
N GLN A 209 -5.67 11.89 7.96
CA GLN A 209 -4.51 12.73 8.19
C GLN A 209 -4.56 13.31 9.62
N GLN A 210 -4.72 14.62 9.73
CA GLN A 210 -4.65 15.33 11.01
C GLN A 210 -5.67 14.82 12.06
N PRO A 211 -6.97 14.64 11.79
CA PRO A 211 -7.91 14.15 12.79
C PRO A 211 -7.54 12.78 13.38
N MET A 212 -7.03 11.86 12.55
CA MET A 212 -6.59 10.54 13.01
C MET A 212 -5.32 10.64 13.87
N LYS A 213 -4.35 11.48 13.48
CA LYS A 213 -3.13 11.70 14.27
C LYS A 213 -3.41 12.27 15.65
N GLU A 214 -4.37 13.21 15.74
CA GLU A 214 -4.80 13.77 17.02
C GLU A 214 -5.39 12.69 17.92
N TRP A 215 -6.31 11.88 17.41
CA TRP A 215 -6.92 10.80 18.15
C TRP A 215 -5.90 9.75 18.62
N ILE A 216 -4.94 9.35 17.76
CA ILE A 216 -3.87 8.42 18.12
C ILE A 216 -3.00 8.99 19.24
N ARG A 217 -2.68 10.28 19.18
CA ARG A 217 -1.90 10.98 20.22
C ARG A 217 -2.68 11.05 21.54
N GLU A 218 -3.99 11.32 21.48
CA GLU A 218 -4.88 11.33 22.66
C GLU A 218 -4.94 9.95 23.33
N ALA A 219 -4.80 8.87 22.57
CA ALA A 219 -4.65 7.50 23.08
C ALA A 219 -3.28 7.18 23.68
N GLY A 220 -2.34 8.14 23.69
CA GLY A 220 -0.98 7.94 24.20
C GLY A 220 -0.10 7.06 23.32
N ILE A 221 -0.43 6.90 22.04
CA ILE A 221 0.32 6.08 21.08
C ILE A 221 1.33 6.96 20.36
N THR A 222 2.63 6.66 20.51
CA THR A 222 3.75 7.42 19.93
C THR A 222 4.18 6.94 18.55
N LYS A 223 3.72 5.75 18.13
CA LYS A 223 4.01 5.17 16.82
C LYS A 223 3.42 5.99 15.68
N ASN A 224 4.07 5.94 14.52
CA ASN A 224 3.56 6.59 13.32
C ASN A 224 2.47 5.73 12.64
N ILE A 225 1.29 5.73 13.21
CA ILE A 225 0.14 4.98 12.72
C ILE A 225 -0.54 5.74 11.57
N THR A 226 -0.61 5.09 10.43
CA THR A 226 -1.39 5.50 9.26
C THR A 226 -2.62 4.62 9.11
N PHE A 227 -3.60 4.99 8.27
CA PHE A 227 -4.76 4.12 8.06
C PHE A 227 -4.34 2.71 7.55
N HIS A 228 -3.26 2.62 6.78
CA HIS A 228 -2.73 1.32 6.36
C HIS A 228 -2.11 0.51 7.51
N SER A 229 -1.75 1.15 8.61
CA SER A 229 -1.24 0.44 9.81
C SER A 229 -2.31 -0.42 10.48
N TYR A 230 -3.59 -0.06 10.39
CA TYR A 230 -4.70 -0.87 10.91
C TYR A 230 -4.79 -2.23 10.20
N ARG A 231 -4.64 -2.22 8.89
CA ARG A 231 -4.57 -3.47 8.12
C ARG A 231 -3.33 -4.32 8.44
N ARG A 232 -2.20 -3.67 8.77
CA ARG A 232 -1.01 -4.39 9.28
C ARG A 232 -1.25 -4.96 10.65
N THR A 233 -1.93 -4.20 11.53
CA THR A 233 -2.35 -4.66 12.85
C THR A 233 -3.14 -5.96 12.72
N TYR A 234 -4.15 -6.01 11.85
CA TYR A 234 -4.88 -7.24 11.55
C TYR A 234 -3.93 -8.39 11.21
N ALA A 235 -3.08 -8.23 10.20
CA ALA A 235 -2.19 -9.30 9.74
C ALA A 235 -1.22 -9.78 10.83
N THR A 236 -0.64 -8.82 11.58
CA THR A 236 0.35 -9.15 12.62
C THR A 236 -0.30 -9.84 13.81
N LEU A 237 -1.47 -9.37 14.25
CA LEU A 237 -2.19 -9.98 15.37
C LEU A 237 -2.75 -11.37 15.00
N GLN A 238 -3.28 -11.54 13.78
CA GLN A 238 -3.70 -12.84 13.28
C GLN A 238 -2.54 -13.84 13.21
N GLY A 239 -1.38 -13.38 12.72
CA GLY A 239 -0.18 -14.21 12.72
C GLY A 239 0.33 -14.57 14.11
N ALA A 240 0.27 -13.63 15.06
CA ALA A 240 0.60 -13.89 16.47
C ALA A 240 -0.38 -14.88 17.12
N ALA A 241 -1.65 -14.86 16.73
CA ALA A 241 -2.68 -15.81 17.16
C ALA A 241 -2.57 -17.20 16.50
N GLY A 242 -1.59 -17.40 15.59
CA GLY A 242 -1.37 -18.70 14.95
C GLY A 242 -2.21 -18.96 13.70
N THR A 243 -2.90 -17.93 13.17
CA THR A 243 -3.65 -18.06 11.92
C THR A 243 -2.69 -18.36 10.76
N ASP A 244 -3.05 -19.34 9.93
CA ASP A 244 -2.26 -19.72 8.76
C ASP A 244 -2.06 -18.55 7.80
N ILE A 245 -0.85 -18.44 7.25
CA ILE A 245 -0.47 -17.32 6.37
C ILE A 245 -1.30 -17.24 5.09
N ARG A 246 -1.76 -18.36 4.55
CA ARG A 246 -2.61 -18.39 3.36
C ARG A 246 -4.00 -17.85 3.67
N THR A 247 -4.53 -18.17 4.85
CA THR A 247 -5.78 -17.59 5.35
C THR A 247 -5.65 -16.08 5.52
N ILE A 248 -4.57 -15.60 6.13
CA ILE A 248 -4.30 -14.16 6.25
C ILE A 248 -4.15 -13.52 4.87
N GLN A 249 -3.43 -14.17 3.94
CA GLN A 249 -3.27 -13.69 2.57
C GLN A 249 -4.63 -13.53 1.87
N SER A 250 -5.50 -14.53 1.99
CA SER A 250 -6.84 -14.53 1.43
C SER A 250 -7.68 -13.38 2.00
N ASN A 251 -7.76 -13.29 3.33
CA ASN A 251 -8.52 -12.23 4.02
C ASN A 251 -8.00 -10.82 3.70
N MET A 252 -6.71 -10.70 3.36
CA MET A 252 -6.12 -9.44 2.91
C MET A 252 -6.26 -9.21 1.40
N ALA A 253 -6.80 -10.12 0.65
CA ALA A 253 -6.83 -10.06 -0.82
C ALA A 253 -5.44 -9.69 -1.41
N HIS A 254 -4.38 -10.38 -0.95
CA HIS A 254 -3.04 -10.21 -1.45
C HIS A 254 -2.75 -11.20 -2.58
N LYS A 255 -2.39 -10.70 -3.76
CA LYS A 255 -2.02 -11.54 -4.90
C LYS A 255 -0.76 -12.38 -4.67
N SER A 256 0.16 -11.92 -3.82
CA SER A 256 1.41 -12.62 -3.52
C SER A 256 1.55 -12.85 -2.02
N ILE A 257 1.92 -14.08 -1.66
CA ILE A 257 2.20 -14.48 -0.27
C ILE A 257 3.36 -13.66 0.32
N THR A 258 4.35 -13.29 -0.50
CA THR A 258 5.48 -12.44 -0.11
C THR A 258 5.03 -11.10 0.49
N THR A 259 3.89 -10.58 0.03
CA THR A 259 3.33 -9.35 0.59
C THR A 259 2.82 -9.58 2.01
N THR A 260 2.24 -10.75 2.29
CA THR A 260 1.73 -11.13 3.63
C THR A 260 2.87 -11.50 4.57
N GLN A 261 3.90 -12.20 4.08
CA GLN A 261 5.07 -12.59 4.87
C GLN A 261 5.76 -11.42 5.58
N ARG A 262 5.71 -10.22 5.01
CA ARG A 262 6.27 -9.00 5.63
C ARG A 262 5.62 -8.62 6.95
N TYR A 263 4.42 -9.12 7.24
CA TYR A 263 3.70 -8.88 8.48
C TYR A 263 3.85 -10.03 9.48
N MET A 264 4.36 -11.19 9.02
CA MET A 264 4.52 -12.39 9.81
C MET A 264 5.84 -12.35 10.58
N LYS A 265 5.87 -11.62 11.69
CA LYS A 265 6.93 -11.83 12.68
C LYS A 265 6.64 -13.12 13.42
N VAL A 266 7.52 -14.11 13.26
CA VAL A 266 7.43 -15.33 14.07
C VAL A 266 7.72 -14.94 15.51
N VAL A 267 6.69 -14.95 16.35
CA VAL A 267 6.82 -14.70 17.79
C VAL A 267 7.44 -15.94 18.43
N ASP A 268 8.38 -15.76 19.36
CA ASP A 268 9.08 -16.90 19.99
C ASP A 268 8.14 -17.84 20.75
N SER A 269 7.02 -17.32 21.27
CA SER A 269 5.95 -18.15 21.84
C SER A 269 5.36 -19.13 20.82
N ASN A 270 5.13 -18.69 19.58
CA ASN A 270 4.60 -19.55 18.51
C ASN A 270 5.59 -20.63 18.10
N LYS A 271 6.90 -20.34 18.13
CA LYS A 271 7.94 -21.35 17.88
C LYS A 271 7.92 -22.43 18.95
N ARG A 272 7.81 -22.02 20.22
CA ARG A 272 7.74 -22.94 21.35
C ARG A 272 6.47 -23.80 21.31
N GLU A 273 5.33 -23.19 21.03
CA GLU A 273 4.06 -23.89 20.87
C GLU A 273 4.10 -24.89 19.72
N ALA A 274 4.63 -24.50 18.57
CA ALA A 274 4.81 -25.40 17.43
C ALA A 274 5.71 -26.59 17.77
N SER A 275 6.78 -26.39 18.52
CA SER A 275 7.66 -27.47 18.97
C SER A 275 6.93 -28.45 19.90
N ASN A 276 5.94 -28.00 20.69
CA ASN A 276 5.18 -28.83 21.60
C ASN A 276 3.97 -29.54 20.97
N ARG A 277 3.62 -29.21 19.72
CA ARG A 277 2.49 -29.84 19.00
C ARG A 277 2.74 -31.30 18.60
N ILE A 278 4.02 -31.67 18.44
CA ILE A 278 4.41 -33.04 18.10
C ILE A 278 4.85 -33.72 19.37
N SER A 279 4.16 -34.79 19.79
CA SER A 279 4.50 -35.60 20.93
C SER A 279 4.63 -37.07 20.53
N LEU A 280 5.71 -37.69 20.98
CA LEU A 280 5.91 -39.15 20.86
C LEU A 280 5.21 -39.93 21.94
N ILE A 281 4.67 -39.24 22.96
CA ILE A 281 3.95 -39.84 24.07
C ILE A 281 2.45 -39.78 23.78
N ARG A 282 1.80 -40.91 23.65
CA ARG A 282 0.32 -40.98 23.54
C ARG A 282 -0.26 -40.47 24.89
N LYS A 283 -1.10 -39.44 24.84
CA LYS A 283 -1.92 -38.99 25.96
C LYS A 283 -3.07 -39.94 26.18
#